data_fc1349871eac785fc327505840e4d925
#
_entry.id   fc1349871eac785fc327505840e4d925
#
_cell.length_a   1.000
_cell.length_b   1.000
_cell.length_c   1.000
_cell.angle_alpha   90.00
_cell.angle_beta   90.00
_cell.angle_gamma   90.00
#
_symmetry.space_group_name_H-M   'P 1'
#
loop_
_entity.id
_entity.type
_entity.pdbx_description
1 polymer ?
#
loop_
_entity_poly.entity_id
_entity_poly.type
_entity_poly.pdbx_seq_one_letter_code
_entity_poly.pdbx_strand_id
1 'polypeptide(L)'
;MRVCWNLFLQLQGWTIRDEFPYHLKKCVIAVGPHTSAWDFVVGLAVRSNLRLYHLNFLGKAELFKGRFGFFFRKVGGFPVDRFSNNNVVDQVVEKFNASETFILALSPEGTRKKVDKLRTGFYHIAHAAGVPIVMFSFDYDHKTIYSLGA
;
A
#
# COMPACT_ATOMS: atom_id res chain seq x y z
N MET A 1 -8.00 -13.22 13.08
CA MET A 1 -7.46 -11.89 12.71
C MET A 1 -8.46 -11.03 11.93
N ARG A 2 -9.09 -11.54 10.85
CA ARG A 2 -10.07 -10.75 10.05
C ARG A 2 -11.23 -10.19 10.87
N VAL A 3 -11.82 -11.00 11.73
CA VAL A 3 -12.93 -10.58 12.61
C VAL A 3 -12.50 -9.39 13.50
N CYS A 4 -11.31 -9.45 14.07
CA CYS A 4 -10.77 -8.37 14.90
C CYS A 4 -10.58 -7.06 14.10
N TRP A 5 -10.08 -7.15 12.85
CA TRP A 5 -9.92 -6.00 11.99
C TRP A 5 -11.24 -5.41 11.50
N ASN A 6 -12.23 -6.27 11.21
CA ASN A 6 -13.59 -5.81 10.89
C ASN A 6 -14.22 -5.09 12.07
N LEU A 7 -14.12 -5.67 13.25
CA LEU A 7 -14.62 -5.04 14.48
C LEU A 7 -13.91 -3.70 14.75
N PHE A 8 -12.59 -3.66 14.55
CA PHE A 8 -11.82 -2.41 14.66
C PHE A 8 -12.36 -1.32 13.73
N LEU A 9 -12.55 -1.63 12.43
CA LEU A 9 -13.08 -0.66 11.47
C LEU A 9 -14.48 -0.20 11.87
N GLN A 10 -15.35 -1.13 12.27
CA GLN A 10 -16.72 -0.81 12.71
C GLN A 10 -16.73 0.08 13.96
N LEU A 11 -15.94 -0.26 14.99
CA LEU A 11 -15.84 0.53 16.23
C LEU A 11 -15.28 1.93 15.98
N GLN A 12 -14.38 2.07 15.00
CA GLN A 12 -13.84 3.36 14.60
C GLN A 12 -14.77 4.13 13.65
N GLY A 13 -15.88 3.51 13.21
CA GLY A 13 -16.85 4.11 12.29
C GLY A 13 -16.40 4.14 10.83
N TRP A 14 -15.36 3.35 10.46
CA TRP A 14 -14.89 3.27 9.09
C TRP A 14 -15.77 2.38 8.21
N THR A 15 -16.09 2.88 7.03
CA THR A 15 -16.76 2.13 5.96
C THR A 15 -15.86 2.02 4.74
N ILE A 16 -15.94 0.89 4.03
CA ILE A 16 -15.25 0.70 2.75
C ILE A 16 -16.33 0.75 1.68
N ARG A 17 -16.19 1.65 0.73
CA ARG A 17 -17.06 1.78 -0.43
C ARG A 17 -16.32 1.37 -1.68
N ASP A 18 -17.09 0.86 -2.62
CA ASP A 18 -16.64 0.32 -3.89
C ASP A 18 -15.82 -0.97 -3.75
N GLU A 19 -15.80 -1.75 -4.79
CA GLU A 19 -15.12 -3.03 -4.79
C GLU A 19 -13.71 -2.90 -5.37
N PHE A 20 -12.78 -3.60 -4.72
CA PHE A 20 -11.46 -3.79 -5.31
C PHE A 20 -11.57 -4.67 -6.57
N PRO A 21 -10.87 -4.35 -7.66
CA PRO A 21 -10.87 -5.17 -8.88
C PRO A 21 -10.11 -6.49 -8.68
N TYR A 22 -10.75 -7.48 -8.06
CA TYR A 22 -10.14 -8.76 -7.67
C TYR A 22 -9.60 -9.61 -8.83
N HIS A 23 -9.97 -9.30 -10.07
CA HIS A 23 -9.40 -9.94 -11.26
C HIS A 23 -7.94 -9.55 -11.50
N LEU A 24 -7.47 -8.46 -10.90
CA LEU A 24 -6.10 -8.00 -11.03
C LEU A 24 -5.18 -8.80 -10.11
N LYS A 25 -4.29 -9.58 -10.69
CA LYS A 25 -3.25 -10.30 -9.97
C LYS A 25 -2.07 -9.41 -9.60
N LYS A 26 -1.83 -8.37 -10.39
CA LYS A 26 -0.76 -7.39 -10.20
C LYS A 26 -1.29 -5.98 -10.42
N CYS A 27 -1.01 -5.09 -9.48
CA CYS A 27 -1.32 -3.67 -9.62
C CYS A 27 -0.52 -2.83 -8.62
N VAL A 28 -0.45 -1.55 -8.90
CA VAL A 28 0.01 -0.53 -7.95
C VAL A 28 -1.22 0.15 -7.35
N ILE A 29 -1.30 0.19 -6.03
CA ILE A 29 -2.34 0.95 -5.33
C ILE A 29 -1.74 2.28 -4.90
N ALA A 30 -2.28 3.37 -5.43
CA ALA A 30 -1.96 4.72 -4.99
C ALA A 30 -2.94 5.14 -3.89
N VAL A 31 -2.44 5.38 -2.69
CA VAL A 31 -3.25 5.70 -1.50
C VAL A 31 -3.04 7.15 -1.11
N GLY A 32 -4.10 7.91 -0.99
CA GLY A 32 -4.06 9.30 -0.53
C GLY A 32 -5.35 9.74 0.16
N PRO A 33 -5.31 10.82 0.92
CA PRO A 33 -4.12 11.46 1.49
C PRO A 33 -3.45 10.60 2.58
N HIS A 34 -2.12 10.76 2.74
CA HIS A 34 -1.35 10.09 3.79
C HIS A 34 -0.93 11.12 4.85
N THR A 35 -1.70 11.23 5.91
CA THR A 35 -1.59 12.33 6.88
C THR A 35 -1.01 11.92 8.23
N SER A 36 -1.11 10.63 8.59
CA SER A 36 -0.67 10.16 9.90
C SER A 36 -0.09 8.74 9.88
N ALA A 37 0.58 8.35 10.98
CA ALA A 37 0.99 6.96 11.18
C ALA A 37 -0.22 6.01 11.36
N TRP A 38 -1.38 6.58 11.71
CA TRP A 38 -2.62 5.84 11.86
C TRP A 38 -3.12 5.27 10.54
N ASP A 39 -2.79 5.89 9.42
CA ASP A 39 -3.11 5.41 8.07
C ASP A 39 -2.56 4.01 7.82
N PHE A 40 -1.40 3.70 8.41
CA PHE A 40 -0.82 2.36 8.34
C PHE A 40 -1.70 1.31 9.03
N VAL A 41 -2.22 1.63 10.22
CA VAL A 41 -3.10 0.73 10.99
C VAL A 41 -4.42 0.53 10.25
N VAL A 42 -5.03 1.61 9.76
CA VAL A 42 -6.26 1.55 8.94
C VAL A 42 -6.00 0.77 7.65
N GLY A 43 -4.86 0.99 7.00
CA GLY A 43 -4.45 0.24 5.81
C GLY A 43 -4.31 -1.26 6.04
N LEU A 44 -3.77 -1.70 7.19
CA LEU A 44 -3.71 -3.11 7.57
C LEU A 44 -5.11 -3.70 7.79
N ALA A 45 -6.01 -2.92 8.40
CA ALA A 45 -7.39 -3.33 8.60
C ALA A 45 -8.13 -3.50 7.27
N VAL A 46 -7.96 -2.55 6.33
CA VAL A 46 -8.50 -2.61 4.97
C VAL A 46 -7.96 -3.82 4.21
N ARG A 47 -6.63 -4.01 4.24
CA ARG A 47 -5.97 -5.18 3.66
C ARG A 47 -6.59 -6.49 4.13
N SER A 48 -6.85 -6.61 5.42
CA SER A 48 -7.45 -7.80 6.01
C SER A 48 -8.94 -7.94 5.65
N ASN A 49 -9.68 -6.84 5.65
CA ASN A 49 -11.09 -6.80 5.28
C ASN A 49 -11.30 -7.23 3.84
N LEU A 50 -10.58 -6.61 2.91
CA LEU A 50 -10.63 -6.89 1.48
C LEU A 50 -9.88 -8.18 1.07
N ARG A 51 -9.31 -8.92 2.02
CA ARG A 51 -8.55 -10.16 1.75
C ARG A 51 -7.36 -9.97 0.80
N LEU A 52 -6.77 -8.78 0.77
CA LEU A 52 -5.63 -8.45 -0.08
C LEU A 52 -4.31 -8.95 0.56
N TYR A 53 -4.20 -10.26 0.78
CA TYR A 53 -3.04 -10.85 1.47
C TYR A 53 -1.73 -10.71 0.68
N HIS A 54 -1.81 -10.51 -0.64
CA HIS A 54 -0.67 -10.24 -1.53
C HIS A 54 -0.32 -8.76 -1.64
N LEU A 55 -1.00 -7.90 -0.87
CA LEU A 55 -0.68 -6.48 -0.80
C LEU A 55 0.59 -6.27 0.01
N ASN A 56 1.51 -5.56 -0.59
CA ASN A 56 2.80 -5.19 -0.02
C ASN A 56 2.92 -3.66 0.07
N PHE A 57 3.81 -3.19 0.93
CA PHE A 57 4.17 -1.78 1.04
C PHE A 57 5.68 -1.63 1.12
N LEU A 58 6.20 -0.48 0.68
CA LEU A 58 7.63 -0.22 0.72
C LEU A 58 8.06 0.27 2.11
N GLY A 59 9.10 -0.33 2.64
CA GLY A 59 9.72 0.10 3.88
C GLY A 59 11.22 0.25 3.75
N LYS A 60 11.82 1.12 4.56
CA LYS A 60 13.28 1.25 4.63
C LYS A 60 13.90 -0.08 5.05
N ALA A 61 15.00 -0.47 4.40
CA ALA A 61 15.68 -1.74 4.67
C ALA A 61 16.05 -1.92 6.15
N GLU A 62 16.37 -0.82 6.86
CA GLU A 62 16.70 -0.83 8.28
C GLU A 62 15.57 -1.34 9.17
N LEU A 63 14.30 -1.07 8.81
CA LEU A 63 13.13 -1.54 9.55
C LEU A 63 13.05 -3.07 9.61
N PHE A 64 13.64 -3.74 8.62
CA PHE A 64 13.61 -5.20 8.48
C PHE A 64 14.81 -5.91 9.11
N LYS A 65 15.83 -5.16 9.54
CA LYS A 65 17.02 -5.68 10.23
C LYS A 65 16.80 -5.83 11.74
N GLY A 66 15.87 -5.05 12.32
CA GLY A 66 15.59 -5.04 13.76
C GLY A 66 14.69 -6.18 14.22
N ARG A 67 14.44 -6.23 15.53
CA ARG A 67 13.56 -7.25 16.19
C ARG A 67 12.16 -7.32 15.60
N PHE A 68 11.65 -6.22 15.08
CA PHE A 68 10.34 -6.11 14.45
C PHE A 68 10.37 -6.42 12.95
N GLY A 69 11.50 -6.73 12.36
CA GLY A 69 11.63 -7.02 10.93
C GLY A 69 10.76 -8.19 10.47
N PHE A 70 10.63 -9.22 11.32
CA PHE A 70 9.73 -10.34 11.06
C PHE A 70 8.27 -9.88 10.96
N PHE A 71 7.82 -9.02 11.88
CA PHE A 71 6.46 -8.48 11.86
C PHE A 71 6.19 -7.70 10.58
N PHE A 72 7.07 -6.77 10.19
CA PHE A 72 6.91 -5.98 8.97
C PHE A 72 6.84 -6.85 7.72
N ARG A 73 7.66 -7.90 7.62
CA ARG A 73 7.57 -8.88 6.51
C ARG A 73 6.24 -9.61 6.51
N LYS A 74 5.78 -10.06 7.66
CA LYS A 74 4.51 -10.79 7.81
C LYS A 74 3.29 -9.97 7.40
N VAL A 75 3.31 -8.66 7.62
CA VAL A 75 2.21 -7.76 7.23
C VAL A 75 2.36 -7.21 5.81
N GLY A 76 3.33 -7.68 5.03
CA GLY A 76 3.51 -7.33 3.62
C GLY A 76 4.56 -6.26 3.36
N GLY A 77 5.43 -5.98 4.34
CA GLY A 77 6.53 -5.04 4.11
C GLY A 77 7.56 -5.59 3.12
N PHE A 78 7.89 -4.77 2.12
CA PHE A 78 8.94 -5.04 1.16
C PHE A 78 10.10 -4.06 1.39
N PRO A 79 11.29 -4.57 1.80
CA PRO A 79 12.44 -3.71 2.05
C PRO A 79 12.99 -3.16 0.73
N VAL A 80 13.23 -1.86 0.69
CA VAL A 80 13.95 -1.20 -0.40
C VAL A 80 15.20 -0.53 0.12
N ASP A 81 16.28 -0.72 -0.58
CA ASP A 81 17.53 0.00 -0.33
C ASP A 81 17.56 1.27 -1.17
N ARG A 82 17.44 2.40 -0.50
CA ARG A 82 17.46 3.72 -1.14
C ARG A 82 18.86 4.21 -1.48
N PHE A 83 19.89 3.52 -0.97
CA PHE A 83 21.29 3.87 -1.13
C PHE A 83 22.06 2.92 -2.05
N SER A 84 21.39 1.87 -2.55
CA SER A 84 21.98 0.96 -3.54
C SER A 84 22.12 1.63 -4.92
N ASN A 85 23.00 1.09 -5.74
CA ASN A 85 23.18 1.53 -7.12
C ASN A 85 21.92 1.30 -7.99
N ASN A 86 21.07 0.35 -7.60
CA ASN A 86 19.78 0.13 -8.24
C ASN A 86 18.76 1.08 -7.66
N ASN A 87 18.06 1.82 -8.51
CA ASN A 87 17.00 2.69 -8.04
C ASN A 87 15.81 1.88 -7.49
N VAL A 88 15.00 2.50 -6.65
CA VAL A 88 13.84 1.84 -6.02
C VAL A 88 12.85 1.30 -7.05
N VAL A 89 12.70 1.98 -8.17
CA VAL A 89 11.81 1.54 -9.27
C VAL A 89 12.24 0.20 -9.80
N ASP A 90 13.53 0.04 -10.11
CA ASP A 90 14.07 -1.21 -10.68
C ASP A 90 13.91 -2.39 -9.70
N GLN A 91 14.20 -2.19 -8.41
CA GLN A 91 14.02 -3.21 -7.38
C GLN A 91 12.57 -3.70 -7.30
N VAL A 92 11.62 -2.77 -7.40
CA VAL A 92 10.19 -3.09 -7.33
C VAL A 92 9.71 -3.77 -8.62
N VAL A 93 10.17 -3.31 -9.79
CA VAL A 93 9.84 -3.92 -11.08
C VAL A 93 10.34 -5.36 -11.15
N GLU A 94 11.56 -5.64 -10.69
CA GLU A 94 12.08 -7.01 -10.57
C GLU A 94 11.14 -7.89 -9.73
N LYS A 95 10.61 -7.35 -8.63
CA LYS A 95 9.66 -8.08 -7.78
C LYS A 95 8.34 -8.35 -8.49
N PHE A 96 7.81 -7.39 -9.24
CA PHE A 96 6.62 -7.60 -10.08
C PHE A 96 6.85 -8.70 -11.12
N ASN A 97 8.01 -8.71 -11.76
CA ASN A 97 8.35 -9.69 -12.79
C ASN A 97 8.54 -11.10 -12.21
N ALA A 98 9.14 -11.21 -11.02
CA ALA A 98 9.41 -12.47 -10.35
C ALA A 98 8.18 -13.10 -9.65
N SER A 99 7.06 -12.41 -9.56
CA SER A 99 5.87 -12.86 -8.83
C SER A 99 4.69 -13.09 -9.77
N GLU A 100 3.88 -14.10 -9.54
CA GLU A 100 2.60 -14.28 -10.26
C GLU A 100 1.53 -13.31 -9.78
N THR A 101 1.52 -13.05 -8.48
CA THR A 101 0.61 -12.11 -7.83
C THR A 101 1.41 -11.15 -6.97
N PHE A 102 1.27 -9.86 -7.24
CA PHE A 102 1.94 -8.83 -6.45
C PHE A 102 1.17 -7.52 -6.51
N ILE A 103 0.70 -7.06 -5.37
CA ILE A 103 0.01 -5.79 -5.22
C ILE A 103 0.89 -4.89 -4.35
N LEU A 104 1.21 -3.71 -4.84
CA LEU A 104 2.02 -2.74 -4.13
C LEU A 104 1.21 -1.52 -3.78
N ALA A 105 1.07 -1.23 -2.48
CA ALA A 105 0.47 0.01 -2.00
C ALA A 105 1.55 1.02 -1.64
N LEU A 106 1.37 2.24 -2.11
CA LEU A 106 2.23 3.37 -1.75
C LEU A 106 1.48 4.70 -1.82
N SER A 107 1.99 5.69 -1.07
CA SER A 107 1.46 7.03 -1.09
C SER A 107 2.20 7.89 -2.11
N PRO A 108 1.49 8.51 -3.07
CA PRO A 108 2.09 9.44 -4.03
C PRO A 108 2.72 10.68 -3.37
N GLU A 109 2.29 11.01 -2.17
CA GLU A 109 2.85 12.13 -1.40
C GLU A 109 4.26 11.84 -0.91
N GLY A 110 4.58 10.56 -0.64
CA GLY A 110 5.88 10.12 -0.15
C GLY A 110 6.27 10.65 1.24
N THR A 111 5.36 11.35 1.89
CA THR A 111 5.50 11.96 3.22
C THR A 111 4.12 12.13 3.85
N ARG A 112 4.09 12.34 5.17
CA ARG A 112 2.87 12.66 5.94
C ARG A 112 2.60 14.17 6.05
N LYS A 113 3.49 15.00 5.52
CA LYS A 113 3.30 16.45 5.43
C LYS A 113 2.53 16.79 4.17
N LYS A 114 1.71 17.83 4.22
CA LYS A 114 1.06 18.38 3.03
C LYS A 114 2.12 18.73 1.99
N VAL A 115 1.92 18.28 0.77
CA VAL A 115 2.82 18.54 -0.36
C VAL A 115 2.07 19.25 -1.47
N ASP A 116 2.74 20.17 -2.13
CA ASP A 116 2.16 20.90 -3.29
C ASP A 116 2.26 20.09 -4.59
N LYS A 117 3.13 19.06 -4.60
CA LYS A 117 3.36 18.21 -5.76
C LYS A 117 3.50 16.75 -5.37
N LEU A 118 2.74 15.88 -6.02
CA LEU A 118 2.83 14.44 -5.85
C LEU A 118 4.12 13.89 -6.49
N ARG A 119 4.68 12.86 -5.88
CA ARG A 119 5.81 12.11 -6.44
C ARG A 119 5.29 11.12 -7.49
N THR A 120 5.97 11.05 -8.61
CA THR A 120 5.56 10.22 -9.76
C THR A 120 6.11 8.78 -9.69
N GLY A 121 6.78 8.40 -8.59
CA GLY A 121 7.38 7.07 -8.45
C GLY A 121 6.39 5.92 -8.65
N PHE A 122 5.16 6.05 -8.17
CA PHE A 122 4.11 5.04 -8.36
C PHE A 122 3.77 4.84 -9.85
N TYR A 123 3.74 5.92 -10.61
CA TYR A 123 3.50 5.88 -12.05
C TYR A 123 4.65 5.18 -12.80
N HIS A 124 5.89 5.55 -12.49
CA HIS A 124 7.06 4.94 -13.11
C HIS A 124 7.15 3.44 -12.82
N ILE A 125 6.83 3.02 -11.59
CA ILE A 125 6.77 1.59 -11.23
C ILE A 125 5.68 0.88 -12.05
N ALA A 126 4.47 1.40 -12.06
CA ALA A 126 3.35 0.79 -12.79
C ALA A 126 3.62 0.70 -14.30
N HIS A 127 4.14 1.78 -14.88
CA HIS A 127 4.49 1.83 -16.30
C HIS A 127 5.58 0.81 -16.65
N ALA A 128 6.68 0.78 -15.90
CA ALA A 128 7.80 -0.13 -16.15
C ALA A 128 7.44 -1.60 -15.90
N ALA A 129 6.56 -1.89 -14.94
CA ALA A 129 6.07 -3.23 -14.67
C ALA A 129 4.90 -3.66 -15.59
N GLY A 130 4.34 -2.73 -16.37
CA GLY A 130 3.18 -3.01 -17.24
C GLY A 130 1.91 -3.38 -16.47
N VAL A 131 1.67 -2.76 -15.30
CA VAL A 131 0.54 -3.07 -14.43
C VAL A 131 -0.37 -1.85 -14.24
N PRO A 132 -1.69 -2.06 -14.00
CA PRO A 132 -2.61 -0.96 -13.75
C PRO A 132 -2.36 -0.29 -12.39
N ILE A 133 -2.85 0.95 -12.28
CA ILE A 133 -2.88 1.72 -11.03
C ILE A 133 -4.31 1.75 -10.52
N VAL A 134 -4.51 1.30 -9.29
CA VAL A 134 -5.79 1.39 -8.57
C VAL A 134 -5.67 2.51 -7.55
N MET A 135 -6.63 3.41 -7.50
CA MET A 135 -6.59 4.52 -6.56
C MET A 135 -7.46 4.24 -5.33
N PHE A 136 -6.90 4.50 -4.15
CA PHE A 136 -7.62 4.47 -2.88
C PHE A 136 -7.58 5.84 -2.24
N SER A 137 -8.73 6.28 -1.73
CA SER A 137 -8.85 7.51 -0.96
C SER A 137 -9.33 7.25 0.45
N PHE A 138 -8.67 7.87 1.44
CA PHE A 138 -9.07 7.85 2.84
C PHE A 138 -9.74 9.19 3.19
N ASP A 139 -11.06 9.16 3.30
CA ASP A 139 -11.85 10.30 3.77
C ASP A 139 -12.01 10.21 5.29
N TYR A 140 -11.24 11.01 6.01
CA TYR A 140 -11.25 11.04 7.48
C TYR A 140 -12.48 11.75 8.03
N ASP A 141 -13.03 12.70 7.32
CA ASP A 141 -14.20 13.46 7.78
C ASP A 141 -15.45 12.57 7.81
N HIS A 142 -15.61 11.73 6.77
CA HIS A 142 -16.71 10.78 6.68
C HIS A 142 -16.31 9.35 7.07
N LYS A 143 -15.06 9.14 7.48
CA LYS A 143 -14.49 7.81 7.81
C LYS A 143 -14.80 6.76 6.74
N THR A 144 -14.58 7.13 5.50
CA THR A 144 -14.87 6.29 4.35
C THR A 144 -13.62 6.05 3.52
N ILE A 145 -13.46 4.83 3.09
CA ILE A 145 -12.39 4.42 2.20
C ILE A 145 -13.01 4.10 0.84
N TYR A 146 -12.54 4.79 -0.18
CA TYR A 146 -13.01 4.61 -1.56
C TYR A 146 -11.97 3.84 -2.37
N SER A 147 -12.42 2.84 -3.11
CA SER A 147 -11.67 2.24 -4.20
C SER A 147 -12.17 2.85 -5.50
N LEU A 148 -11.36 3.68 -6.13
CA LEU A 148 -11.76 4.46 -7.31
C LEU A 148 -11.55 3.72 -8.63
N GLY A 149 -11.29 2.41 -8.56
CA GLY A 149 -11.04 1.57 -9.73
C GLY A 149 -9.61 1.68 -10.27
N ALA A 150 -9.39 1.12 -11.45
CA ALA A 150 -8.12 1.10 -12.17
C ALA A 150 -8.19 1.96 -13.42
#